data_95ad1c08341ec9534d165465ee7e11e6
#
_entry.id   95ad1c08341ec9534d165465ee7e11e6
#
_cell.length_a   1.000
_cell.length_b   1.000
_cell.length_c   1.000
_cell.angle_alpha   90.00
_cell.angle_beta   90.00
_cell.angle_gamma   90.00
#
_symmetry.space_group_name_H-M   'P 1'
#
loop_
_entity.id
_entity.type
_entity.pdbx_description
1 polymer ?
#
loop_
_entity_poly.entity_id
_entity_poly.type
_entity_poly.pdbx_seq_one_letter_code
_entity_poly.pdbx_strand_id
1 'polypeptide(L)' 'MLKVGDKVMWRGAWGTQPPKEATIESMQLCGVGQKYGKDIKSCKWETVRNGKIVVSLTNGHWAYGMQLDPIEK' A
#
# COMPACT_ATOMS: atom_id res chain seq x y z
N MET A 1 -9.30 2.68 -8.22
CA MET A 1 -7.84 2.87 -8.22
C MET A 1 -7.36 3.35 -6.85
N LEU A 2 -6.18 2.93 -6.48
CA LEU A 2 -5.54 3.45 -5.27
C LEU A 2 -4.70 4.67 -5.63
N LYS A 3 -4.79 5.74 -4.83
CA LYS A 3 -4.07 7.00 -5.06
C LYS A 3 -3.39 7.46 -3.79
N VAL A 4 -2.32 8.22 -3.95
CA VAL A 4 -1.72 8.95 -2.84
C VAL A 4 -2.78 9.86 -2.22
N GLY A 5 -2.87 9.85 -0.89
CA GLY A 5 -3.90 10.58 -0.14
C GLY A 5 -5.14 9.76 0.18
N ASP A 6 -5.32 8.60 -0.44
CA ASP A 6 -6.45 7.73 -0.13
C ASP A 6 -6.29 7.06 1.23
N LYS A 7 -7.42 6.79 1.86
CA LYS A 7 -7.47 5.96 3.06
C LYS A 7 -7.66 4.51 2.68
N VAL A 8 -6.96 3.64 3.39
CA VAL A 8 -7.02 2.20 3.17
C VAL A 8 -7.08 1.49 4.51
N MET A 9 -7.45 0.23 4.49
CA MET A 9 -7.27 -0.65 5.64
C MET A 9 -5.89 -1.29 5.52
N TRP A 10 -5.08 -1.17 6.57
CA TRP A 10 -3.72 -1.68 6.63
C TRP A 10 -3.60 -2.72 7.74
N ARG A 11 -3.01 -3.85 7.41
CA ARG A 11 -2.71 -4.92 8.36
C ARG A 11 -1.21 -4.92 8.64
N GLY A 12 -0.84 -4.53 9.86
CA GLY A 12 0.55 -4.56 10.29
C GLY A 12 1.05 -5.98 10.54
N ALA A 13 2.35 -6.10 10.90
CA ALA A 13 2.99 -7.37 11.22
C ALA A 13 2.75 -8.44 10.15
N TRP A 14 3.06 -8.11 8.88
CA TRP A 14 2.93 -8.99 7.73
C TRP A 14 1.49 -9.45 7.47
N GLY A 15 0.52 -8.67 7.91
CA GLY A 15 -0.89 -8.98 7.71
C GLY A 15 -1.52 -9.78 8.85
N THR A 16 -0.81 -10.00 9.94
CA THR A 16 -1.31 -10.79 11.08
C THR A 16 -2.07 -9.96 12.10
N GLN A 17 -1.91 -8.64 12.07
CA GLN A 17 -2.63 -7.75 12.99
C GLN A 17 -4.01 -7.39 12.44
N PRO A 18 -4.96 -7.03 13.31
CA PRO A 18 -6.25 -6.53 12.86
C PRO A 18 -6.09 -5.31 11.96
N PRO A 19 -6.92 -5.16 10.92
CA PRO A 19 -6.80 -4.03 10.02
C PRO A 19 -7.09 -2.70 10.72
N LYS A 20 -6.32 -1.68 10.35
CA LYS A 20 -6.47 -0.31 10.82
C LYS A 20 -6.57 0.62 9.63
N GLU A 21 -7.30 1.72 9.79
CA GLU A 21 -7.35 2.73 8.77
C GLU A 21 -6.02 3.49 8.70
N ALA A 22 -5.51 3.70 7.50
CA ALA A 22 -4.29 4.46 7.27
C ALA A 22 -4.41 5.26 5.98
N THR A 23 -3.63 6.32 5.86
CA THR A 23 -3.62 7.16 4.66
C THR A 23 -2.32 6.97 3.91
N ILE A 24 -2.41 6.86 2.60
CA ILE A 24 -1.24 6.69 1.72
C ILE A 24 -0.51 8.02 1.61
N GLU A 25 0.73 8.06 2.06
CA GLU A 25 1.60 9.23 1.93
C GLU A 25 2.34 9.23 0.60
N SER A 26 2.86 8.07 0.20
CA SER A 26 3.54 7.90 -1.07
C SER A 26 3.46 6.47 -1.53
N MET A 27 3.67 6.25 -2.82
CA MET A 27 3.64 4.91 -3.42
C MET A 27 4.81 4.74 -4.36
N GLN A 28 5.34 3.53 -4.43
CA GLN A 28 6.38 3.16 -5.37
C GLN A 28 6.02 1.85 -6.06
N LEU A 29 6.17 1.82 -7.38
CA LEU A 29 6.01 0.59 -8.16
C LEU A 29 7.34 -0.14 -8.15
N CYS A 30 7.37 -1.31 -7.57
CA CYS A 30 8.57 -2.11 -7.42
C CYS A 30 8.56 -3.28 -8.39
N GLY A 31 9.71 -3.57 -8.98
CA GLY A 31 9.88 -4.82 -9.72
C GLY A 31 10.05 -5.99 -8.76
N VAL A 32 9.91 -7.20 -9.29
CA VAL A 32 10.11 -8.41 -8.51
C VAL A 32 11.52 -8.43 -7.95
N GLY A 33 11.64 -8.58 -6.62
CA GLY A 33 12.93 -8.64 -5.95
C GLY A 33 13.64 -7.30 -5.75
N GLN A 34 13.01 -6.19 -6.07
CA GLN A 34 13.60 -4.86 -5.89
C GLN A 34 13.02 -4.16 -4.67
N LYS A 35 13.89 -3.51 -3.90
CA LYS A 35 13.48 -2.70 -2.75
C LYS A 35 13.00 -1.32 -3.13
N TYR A 36 13.48 -0.81 -4.23
CA TYR A 36 13.17 0.54 -4.68
C TYR A 36 12.52 0.47 -6.04
N GLY A 37 11.52 1.29 -6.21
CA GLY A 37 10.78 1.35 -7.44
C GLY A 37 10.60 2.78 -7.90
N LYS A 38 9.83 2.93 -8.94
CA LYS A 38 9.47 4.23 -9.48
C LYS A 38 8.34 4.83 -8.64
N ASP A 39 8.48 6.10 -8.28
CA ASP A 39 7.39 6.83 -7.61
C ASP A 39 6.19 6.93 -8.53
N ILE A 40 5.03 6.59 -8.01
CA ILE A 40 3.76 6.71 -8.73
C ILE A 40 2.74 7.40 -7.83
N LYS A 41 1.72 7.98 -8.44
CA LYS A 41 0.65 8.68 -7.71
C LYS A 41 -0.63 7.87 -7.61
N SER A 42 -0.80 6.89 -8.47
CA SER A 42 -1.98 6.04 -8.50
C SER A 42 -1.66 4.71 -9.17
N CYS A 43 -2.46 3.70 -8.86
CA CYS A 43 -2.36 2.41 -9.51
C CYS A 43 -3.69 1.66 -9.39
N LYS A 44 -3.84 0.61 -10.18
CA LYS A 44 -5.00 -0.27 -10.08
C LYS A 44 -4.86 -1.18 -8.86
N TRP A 45 -5.98 -1.54 -8.23
CA TRP A 45 -5.98 -2.47 -7.11
C TRP A 45 -5.40 -3.84 -7.47
N GLU A 46 -5.53 -4.25 -8.71
CA GLU A 46 -4.90 -5.46 -9.21
C GLU A 46 -3.38 -5.42 -9.02
N THR A 47 -2.75 -4.29 -9.34
CA THR A 47 -1.32 -4.08 -9.14
C THR A 47 -0.94 -4.13 -7.66
N VAL A 48 -1.79 -3.56 -6.81
CA VAL A 48 -1.61 -3.59 -5.36
C VAL A 48 -1.60 -5.03 -4.86
N ARG A 49 -2.55 -5.83 -5.30
CA ARG A 49 -2.70 -7.23 -4.87
C ARG A 49 -1.56 -8.12 -5.35
N ASN A 50 -0.94 -7.77 -6.45
CA ASN A 50 0.21 -8.53 -6.98
C ASN A 50 1.49 -8.32 -6.19
N GLY A 51 1.46 -7.47 -5.16
CA GLY A 51 2.64 -7.24 -4.32
C GLY A 51 3.73 -6.42 -4.97
N LYS A 52 3.44 -5.74 -6.07
CA LYS A 52 4.42 -4.92 -6.80
C LYS A 52 4.48 -3.48 -6.31
N ILE A 53 3.76 -3.16 -5.26
CA ILE A 53 3.65 -1.80 -4.71
C ILE A 53 4.17 -1.80 -3.29
N VAL A 54 4.95 -0.79 -2.98
CA VAL A 54 5.33 -0.44 -1.60
C VAL A 54 4.79 0.96 -1.33
N VAL A 55 4.15 1.14 -0.20
CA VAL A 55 3.59 2.43 0.19
C VAL A 55 4.18 2.88 1.50
N SER A 56 4.28 4.20 1.66
CA SER A 56 4.51 4.84 2.96
C SER A 56 3.18 5.37 3.45
N LEU A 57 2.93 5.19 4.73
CA LEU A 57 1.71 5.63 5.38
C LEU A 57 1.99 6.84 6.25
N THR A 58 0.98 7.68 6.43
CA THR A 58 1.13 8.91 7.22
C THR A 58 1.41 8.65 8.71
N ASN A 59 1.19 7.42 9.18
CA ASN A 59 1.46 7.03 10.56
C ASN A 59 2.92 6.64 10.81
N GLY A 60 3.81 6.84 9.84
CA GLY A 60 5.22 6.52 9.98
C GLY A 60 5.60 5.09 9.60
N HIS A 61 4.63 4.28 9.22
CA HIS A 61 4.87 2.91 8.75
C HIS A 61 4.92 2.85 7.23
N TRP A 62 5.50 1.77 6.73
CA TRP A 62 5.43 1.43 5.31
C TRP A 62 4.81 0.04 5.18
N ALA A 63 4.29 -0.28 4.01
CA ALA A 63 3.62 -1.56 3.79
C ALA A 63 3.76 -2.03 2.35
N TYR A 64 3.73 -3.35 2.19
CA TYR A 64 3.57 -3.94 0.86
C TYR A 64 2.10 -3.88 0.45
N GLY A 65 1.86 -3.88 -0.84
CA GLY A 65 0.50 -3.84 -1.36
C GLY A 65 -0.40 -4.94 -0.81
N MET A 66 0.14 -6.12 -0.56
CA MET A 66 -0.64 -7.25 -0.03
C MET A 66 -1.19 -7.00 1.38
N GLN A 67 -0.66 -6.01 2.10
CA GLN A 67 -1.12 -5.66 3.45
C GLN A 67 -2.24 -4.62 3.43
N LEU A 68 -2.65 -4.20 2.25
CA LEU A 68 -3.64 -3.14 2.06
C LEU A 68 -4.95 -3.71 1.53
N ASP A 69 -6.06 -3.20 2.03
CA ASP A 69 -7.39 -3.50 1.52
C ASP A 69 -8.15 -2.19 1.29
N PRO A 70 -9.06 -2.14 0.31
CA PRO A 70 -9.90 -0.96 0.15
C PRO A 70 -10.83 -0.82 1.34
N ILE A 71 -11.15 0.44 1.66
CA ILE A 71 -12.17 0.71 2.67
C ILE A 71 -13.53 0.46 2.03
N GLU A 72 -14.28 -0.47 2.58
CA GLU A 72 -15.65 -0.71 2.13
C GLU A 72 -16.56 0.38 2.71
N LYS A 73 -17.37 0.92 1.85
CA LYS A 73 -18.37 1.91 2.25
C LYS A 73 -19.71 1.25 2.43
#